data_6d5a80049a5d1060a2b62c3d79854779
#
_entry.id   6d5a80049a5d1060a2b62c3d79854779
#
_cell.length_a   1.000
_cell.length_b   1.000
_cell.length_c   1.000
_cell.angle_alpha   90.00
_cell.angle_beta   90.00
_cell.angle_gamma   90.00
#
_symmetry.space_group_name_H-M   'P 1'
#
loop_
_entity.id
_entity.type
_entity.pdbx_description
1 polymer ?
#
loop_
_entity_poly.entity_id
_entity_poly.type
_entity_poly.pdbx_seq_one_letter_code
_entity_poly.pdbx_strand_id
1 'polypeptide(L)'
;MSDFNHTDHSTTNHSQTPRYRRPKFPWFKTVIVALIAGIIGALLVLGIGKVLNSTILNKDGSTVQTTNNKGGNQLDGQSKKFGTVHEMIKSVSPTIVGVINMQKASSVDDLLKGKSSKPSEAGVGSGVIYQINNNSAYIVTNNHVIDGANEIRVQLHNKKQVKAKLVGKDAVTDIAVLKIENTKGIKAIQFANSSKVQTGDSVFAMGNPLGLQFANSVTSG
;
A
#
# COMPACT_ATOMS: atom_id res chain seq x y z
N MET A 1 67.48 71.72 3.86
CA MET A 1 68.49 70.93 3.19
C MET A 1 67.75 69.81 2.47
N SER A 2 67.80 69.88 1.14
CA SER A 2 67.67 68.98 -0.01
C SER A 2 66.37 68.22 -0.13
N ASP A 3 65.47 68.71 -0.94
CA ASP A 3 65.14 68.34 -2.32
C ASP A 3 65.28 66.84 -2.65
N PHE A 4 64.16 66.22 -3.06
CA PHE A 4 64.16 65.40 -4.27
C PHE A 4 62.75 65.29 -4.86
N ASN A 5 62.61 65.86 -6.01
CA ASN A 5 61.53 65.82 -6.96
C ASN A 5 61.52 64.48 -7.67
N HIS A 6 60.37 63.79 -7.74
CA HIS A 6 60.20 62.69 -8.69
C HIS A 6 58.83 62.76 -9.32
N THR A 7 58.83 63.12 -10.56
CA THR A 7 57.74 63.09 -11.53
C THR A 7 57.47 61.65 -11.94
N ASP A 8 56.29 61.16 -11.69
CA ASP A 8 55.84 59.88 -12.25
C ASP A 8 54.77 60.13 -13.31
N HIS A 9 55.16 59.82 -14.53
CA HIS A 9 54.23 59.64 -15.67
C HIS A 9 53.45 58.34 -15.57
N SER A 10 52.18 58.37 -15.18
CA SER A 10 51.30 57.28 -15.32
C SER A 10 50.53 57.40 -16.63
N THR A 11 50.93 56.65 -17.62
CA THR A 11 50.17 56.33 -18.83
C THR A 11 48.98 55.42 -18.49
N THR A 12 47.80 55.99 -18.52
CA THR A 12 46.53 55.19 -18.41
C THR A 12 46.27 54.44 -19.69
N ASN A 13 46.51 53.14 -19.66
CA ASN A 13 46.20 52.26 -20.75
C ASN A 13 44.72 51.85 -20.62
N HIS A 14 43.84 52.43 -21.43
CA HIS A 14 42.44 52.03 -21.57
C HIS A 14 42.37 50.73 -22.35
N SER A 15 42.30 49.61 -21.68
CA SER A 15 41.95 48.36 -22.28
C SER A 15 40.43 48.34 -22.59
N GLN A 16 40.11 48.55 -23.86
CA GLN A 16 38.74 48.38 -24.36
C GLN A 16 38.39 46.88 -24.36
N THR A 17 37.51 46.47 -23.43
CA THR A 17 36.91 45.12 -23.46
C THR A 17 35.92 45.02 -24.62
N PRO A 18 36.02 44.03 -25.48
CA PRO A 18 35.09 43.86 -26.58
C PRO A 18 33.67 43.52 -26.02
N ARG A 19 32.69 44.38 -26.37
CA ARG A 19 31.28 44.12 -26.06
C ARG A 19 30.79 42.92 -26.89
N TYR A 20 30.69 41.75 -26.26
CA TYR A 20 30.06 40.56 -26.85
C TYR A 20 28.57 40.84 -27.01
N ARG A 21 28.08 41.05 -28.23
CA ARG A 21 26.67 41.10 -28.57
C ARG A 21 26.12 39.69 -28.48
N ARG A 22 25.32 39.41 -27.45
CA ARG A 22 24.55 38.14 -27.34
C ARG A 22 23.62 38.00 -28.54
N PRO A 23 23.67 36.92 -29.31
CA PRO A 23 22.73 36.69 -30.41
C PRO A 23 21.31 36.59 -29.80
N LYS A 24 20.36 37.33 -30.36
CA LYS A 24 18.94 37.22 -29.98
C LYS A 24 18.47 35.90 -30.55
N PHE A 25 18.46 34.87 -29.72
CA PHE A 25 17.96 33.53 -30.08
C PHE A 25 16.45 33.65 -30.29
N PRO A 26 15.90 33.34 -31.46
CA PRO A 26 14.48 33.49 -31.74
C PRO A 26 13.70 32.35 -31.09
N TRP A 27 13.65 32.33 -29.76
CA TRP A 27 13.01 31.28 -28.96
C TRP A 27 11.55 31.06 -29.38
N PHE A 28 10.87 32.11 -29.83
CA PHE A 28 9.51 32.01 -30.33
C PHE A 28 9.39 31.07 -31.55
N LYS A 29 10.35 31.08 -32.46
CA LYS A 29 10.37 30.17 -33.62
C LYS A 29 10.58 28.73 -33.19
N THR A 30 11.44 28.50 -32.19
CA THR A 30 11.71 27.15 -31.66
C THR A 30 10.49 26.58 -30.93
N VAL A 31 9.77 27.40 -30.18
CA VAL A 31 8.53 26.97 -29.48
C VAL A 31 7.43 26.62 -30.48
N ILE A 32 7.26 27.40 -31.55
CA ILE A 32 6.25 27.13 -32.59
C ILE A 32 6.57 25.82 -33.31
N VAL A 33 7.83 25.58 -33.67
CA VAL A 33 8.23 24.32 -34.35
C VAL A 33 8.00 23.10 -33.44
N ALA A 34 8.31 23.22 -32.15
CA ALA A 34 8.07 22.14 -31.17
C ALA A 34 6.56 21.84 -31.00
N LEU A 35 5.71 22.87 -31.01
CA LEU A 35 4.25 22.74 -30.88
C LEU A 35 3.65 22.07 -32.12
N ILE A 36 4.09 22.44 -33.30
CA ILE A 36 3.65 21.82 -34.58
C ILE A 36 4.08 20.35 -34.63
N ALA A 37 5.33 20.06 -34.25
CA ALA A 37 5.83 18.67 -34.22
C ALA A 37 5.03 17.80 -33.21
N GLY A 38 4.65 18.35 -32.06
CA GLY A 38 3.80 17.68 -31.07
C GLY A 38 2.40 17.35 -31.59
N ILE A 39 1.78 18.29 -32.31
CA ILE A 39 0.44 18.10 -32.89
C ILE A 39 0.48 17.02 -34.01
N ILE A 40 1.49 17.05 -34.86
CA ILE A 40 1.67 16.04 -35.93
C ILE A 40 1.91 14.66 -35.30
N GLY A 41 2.73 14.56 -34.26
CA GLY A 41 2.95 13.31 -33.51
C GLY A 41 1.66 12.76 -32.90
N ALA A 42 0.84 13.60 -32.28
CA ALA A 42 -0.44 13.19 -31.70
C ALA A 42 -1.44 12.70 -32.77
N LEU A 43 -1.51 13.37 -33.93
CA LEU A 43 -2.38 12.98 -35.01
C LEU A 43 -1.96 11.64 -35.63
N LEU A 44 -0.63 11.37 -35.76
CA LEU A 44 -0.14 10.08 -36.24
C LEU A 44 -0.50 8.94 -35.27
N VAL A 45 -0.36 9.13 -33.98
CA VAL A 45 -0.73 8.11 -32.95
C VAL A 45 -2.23 7.82 -32.99
N LEU A 46 -3.06 8.84 -33.10
CA LEU A 46 -4.53 8.68 -33.19
C LEU A 46 -4.96 8.07 -34.54
N GLY A 47 -4.25 8.37 -35.63
CA GLY A 47 -4.50 7.79 -36.96
C GLY A 47 -4.16 6.30 -37.02
N ILE A 48 -3.02 5.90 -36.45
CA ILE A 48 -2.58 4.50 -36.43
C ILE A 48 -3.49 3.67 -35.52
N GLY A 49 -3.95 4.24 -34.40
CA GLY A 49 -4.90 3.57 -33.48
C GLY A 49 -6.23 3.21 -34.17
N LYS A 50 -6.75 4.08 -35.05
CA LYS A 50 -7.98 3.78 -35.79
C LYS A 50 -7.76 2.74 -36.92
N VAL A 51 -6.63 2.78 -37.58
CA VAL A 51 -6.30 1.81 -38.67
C VAL A 51 -6.04 0.41 -38.07
N LEU A 52 -5.32 0.31 -36.97
CA LEU A 52 -5.11 -0.98 -36.28
C LEU A 52 -6.43 -1.59 -35.74
N ASN A 53 -7.32 -0.76 -35.23
CA ASN A 53 -8.59 -1.25 -34.74
C ASN A 53 -9.57 -1.69 -35.84
N SER A 54 -9.46 -1.14 -37.03
CA SER A 54 -10.28 -1.54 -38.20
C SER A 54 -9.72 -2.74 -38.99
N THR A 55 -8.41 -2.98 -38.90
CA THR A 55 -7.76 -4.05 -39.67
C THR A 55 -7.75 -5.39 -38.93
N ILE A 56 -7.84 -5.36 -37.59
CA ILE A 56 -7.89 -6.58 -36.75
C ILE A 56 -9.31 -7.15 -36.63
N LEU A 57 -10.35 -6.36 -36.98
CA LEU A 57 -11.74 -6.78 -36.79
C LEU A 57 -12.43 -7.34 -38.04
N ASN A 58 -11.76 -7.38 -39.23
CA ASN A 58 -12.39 -7.86 -40.43
C ASN A 58 -11.45 -8.74 -41.28
N LYS A 59 -11.02 -9.85 -40.72
CA LYS A 59 -10.65 -10.99 -41.57
C LYS A 59 -10.78 -12.31 -40.79
N ASP A 60 -11.60 -13.15 -41.40
CA ASP A 60 -11.97 -14.51 -41.06
C ASP A 60 -13.07 -14.65 -39.97
N GLY A 61 -14.23 -15.07 -40.50
CA GLY A 61 -15.39 -15.56 -39.75
C GLY A 61 -15.12 -16.85 -38.96
N SER A 62 -14.10 -16.82 -38.12
CA SER A 62 -14.07 -17.62 -36.91
C SER A 62 -14.79 -16.79 -35.87
N THR A 63 -16.05 -17.15 -35.62
CA THR A 63 -16.67 -16.92 -34.35
C THR A 63 -15.65 -17.38 -33.30
N VAL A 64 -14.83 -16.46 -32.78
CA VAL A 64 -14.33 -16.60 -31.43
C VAL A 64 -15.61 -16.65 -30.63
N GLN A 65 -16.09 -17.88 -30.36
CA GLN A 65 -16.94 -18.06 -29.23
C GLN A 65 -16.15 -17.38 -28.10
N THR A 66 -16.62 -16.19 -27.73
CA THR A 66 -16.44 -15.72 -26.39
C THR A 66 -17.05 -16.83 -25.57
N THR A 67 -16.27 -17.89 -25.33
CA THR A 67 -16.51 -18.67 -24.15
C THR A 67 -16.53 -17.60 -23.09
N ASN A 68 -17.71 -17.31 -22.56
CA ASN A 68 -17.86 -16.80 -21.23
C ASN A 68 -17.04 -17.77 -20.38
N ASN A 69 -15.73 -17.59 -20.40
CA ASN A 69 -14.90 -18.01 -19.30
C ASN A 69 -15.45 -17.22 -18.11
N LYS A 70 -16.46 -17.79 -17.49
CA LYS A 70 -16.58 -17.75 -16.04
C LYS A 70 -15.32 -18.44 -15.50
N GLY A 71 -14.18 -17.93 -15.89
CA GLY A 71 -12.87 -18.25 -15.36
C GLY A 71 -12.63 -17.43 -14.10
N GLY A 72 -13.56 -17.48 -13.17
CA GLY A 72 -13.17 -17.51 -11.79
C GLY A 72 -12.58 -18.89 -11.57
N ASN A 73 -11.34 -18.99 -11.12
CA ASN A 73 -10.76 -20.21 -10.63
C ASN A 73 -11.81 -20.87 -9.73
N GLN A 74 -12.46 -21.92 -10.22
CA GLN A 74 -13.35 -22.72 -9.40
C GLN A 74 -12.46 -23.37 -8.35
N LEU A 75 -12.59 -22.90 -7.12
CA LEU A 75 -12.01 -23.54 -5.95
C LEU A 75 -12.73 -24.87 -5.80
N ASP A 76 -12.15 -25.91 -6.35
CA ASP A 76 -12.73 -27.25 -6.29
C ASP A 76 -12.69 -27.73 -4.84
N GLY A 77 -13.85 -28.09 -4.30
CA GLY A 77 -14.03 -28.64 -2.96
C GLY A 77 -14.68 -27.72 -1.90
N GLN A 78 -14.46 -26.41 -1.91
CA GLN A 78 -15.18 -25.42 -1.07
C GLN A 78 -15.96 -24.39 -1.90
N SER A 79 -15.79 -24.39 -3.20
CA SER A 79 -16.35 -23.43 -4.16
C SER A 79 -17.88 -23.46 -4.28
N LYS A 80 -18.55 -24.47 -3.76
CA LYS A 80 -20.03 -24.50 -3.71
C LYS A 80 -20.62 -23.39 -2.83
N LYS A 81 -19.82 -22.76 -1.96
CA LYS A 81 -20.28 -21.70 -1.07
C LYS A 81 -20.04 -20.30 -1.63
N PHE A 82 -19.01 -20.12 -2.46
CA PHE A 82 -18.64 -18.84 -3.06
C PHE A 82 -18.53 -19.02 -4.57
N GLY A 83 -19.33 -18.29 -5.34
CA GLY A 83 -19.32 -18.39 -6.80
C GLY A 83 -18.04 -17.86 -7.45
N THR A 84 -17.34 -16.92 -6.78
CA THR A 84 -16.12 -16.29 -7.28
C THR A 84 -15.14 -15.98 -6.13
N VAL A 85 -13.85 -15.80 -6.48
CA VAL A 85 -12.81 -15.31 -5.53
C VAL A 85 -13.21 -13.99 -4.90
N HIS A 86 -13.81 -13.09 -5.68
CA HIS A 86 -14.30 -11.79 -5.16
C HIS A 86 -15.36 -11.97 -4.05
N GLU A 87 -16.32 -12.85 -4.24
CA GLU A 87 -17.35 -13.14 -3.23
C GLU A 87 -16.76 -13.77 -1.97
N MET A 88 -15.79 -14.68 -2.14
CA MET A 88 -15.05 -15.26 -1.02
C MET A 88 -14.33 -14.16 -0.22
N ILE A 89 -13.54 -13.33 -0.87
CA ILE A 89 -12.82 -12.21 -0.22
C ILE A 89 -13.80 -11.30 0.50
N LYS A 90 -14.87 -10.88 -0.16
CA LYS A 90 -15.92 -10.02 0.43
C LYS A 90 -16.58 -10.64 1.66
N SER A 91 -16.73 -11.96 1.67
CA SER A 91 -17.31 -12.68 2.81
C SER A 91 -16.33 -12.81 3.99
N VAL A 92 -15.04 -13.03 3.71
CA VAL A 92 -14.00 -13.29 4.72
C VAL A 92 -13.40 -12.00 5.28
N SER A 93 -13.20 -10.97 4.47
CA SER A 93 -12.58 -9.71 4.89
C SER A 93 -13.14 -9.10 6.19
N PRO A 94 -14.45 -9.14 6.46
CA PRO A 94 -14.99 -8.60 7.73
C PRO A 94 -14.57 -9.38 8.98
N THR A 95 -14.02 -10.58 8.83
CA THR A 95 -13.52 -11.42 9.93
C THR A 95 -12.05 -11.19 10.23
N ILE A 96 -11.33 -10.50 9.34
CA ILE A 96 -9.92 -10.15 9.50
C ILE A 96 -9.82 -8.76 10.11
N VAL A 97 -8.98 -8.61 11.12
CA VAL A 97 -8.82 -7.38 11.89
C VAL A 97 -7.35 -7.00 12.01
N GLY A 98 -7.08 -5.71 12.23
CA GLY A 98 -5.77 -5.24 12.64
C GLY A 98 -5.63 -5.33 14.15
N VAL A 99 -4.51 -5.83 14.64
CA VAL A 99 -4.16 -5.85 16.06
C VAL A 99 -3.05 -4.83 16.29
N ILE A 100 -3.30 -3.86 17.15
CA ILE A 100 -2.41 -2.72 17.40
C ILE A 100 -1.84 -2.87 18.81
N ASN A 101 -0.53 -2.97 18.89
CA ASN A 101 0.25 -2.97 20.12
C ASN A 101 0.53 -1.51 20.52
N MET A 102 -0.02 -1.09 21.65
CA MET A 102 0.18 0.24 22.21
C MET A 102 1.17 0.14 23.36
N GLN A 103 2.28 0.84 23.27
CA GLN A 103 3.30 0.90 24.32
C GLN A 103 3.49 2.34 24.82
N LYS A 104 3.91 2.46 26.06
CA LYS A 104 4.31 3.73 26.68
C LYS A 104 5.64 3.56 27.41
N ALA A 105 6.35 4.65 27.60
CA ALA A 105 7.53 4.65 28.45
C ALA A 105 7.12 4.27 29.90
N SER A 106 7.81 3.30 30.47
CA SER A 106 7.62 2.85 31.85
C SER A 106 8.72 3.35 32.79
N SER A 107 9.81 3.88 32.23
CA SER A 107 10.98 4.38 32.96
C SER A 107 11.59 5.60 32.28
N VAL A 108 12.49 6.30 32.99
CA VAL A 108 13.28 7.40 32.41
C VAL A 108 14.16 6.91 31.27
N ASP A 109 14.68 5.69 31.36
CA ASP A 109 15.49 5.04 30.32
C ASP A 109 14.66 4.83 29.03
N ASP A 110 13.39 4.44 29.16
CA ASP A 110 12.47 4.35 28.02
C ASP A 110 12.23 5.72 27.35
N LEU A 111 12.13 6.79 28.15
CA LEU A 111 11.97 8.15 27.62
C LEU A 111 13.23 8.60 26.87
N LEU A 112 14.41 8.28 27.40
CA LEU A 112 15.69 8.57 26.74
C LEU A 112 15.85 7.78 25.42
N LYS A 113 15.25 6.60 25.34
CA LYS A 113 15.16 5.80 24.09
C LYS A 113 14.05 6.26 23.14
N GLY A 114 13.42 7.40 23.42
CA GLY A 114 12.40 8.00 22.54
C GLY A 114 10.99 7.44 22.68
N LYS A 115 10.72 6.58 23.69
CA LYS A 115 9.35 6.13 23.94
C LYS A 115 8.50 7.26 24.53
N SER A 116 7.24 7.34 24.11
CA SER A 116 6.28 8.33 24.62
C SER A 116 5.76 7.96 26.01
N SER A 117 5.55 8.95 26.87
CA SER A 117 4.84 8.77 28.15
C SER A 117 3.35 8.45 27.97
N LYS A 118 2.78 8.79 26.81
CA LYS A 118 1.43 8.38 26.40
C LYS A 118 1.52 7.11 25.55
N PRO A 119 0.52 6.19 25.62
CA PRO A 119 0.49 5.02 24.76
C PRO A 119 0.56 5.43 23.29
N SER A 120 1.56 4.95 22.58
CA SER A 120 1.74 5.13 21.13
C SER A 120 1.79 3.76 20.44
N GLU A 121 1.48 3.73 19.15
CA GLU A 121 1.55 2.53 18.35
C GLU A 121 3.01 2.06 18.24
N ALA A 122 3.29 0.86 18.74
CA ALA A 122 4.60 0.23 18.71
C ALA A 122 4.70 -0.86 17.65
N GLY A 123 3.57 -1.40 17.23
CA GLY A 123 3.49 -2.42 16.19
C GLY A 123 2.05 -2.74 15.81
N VAL A 124 1.89 -3.28 14.61
CA VAL A 124 0.60 -3.75 14.08
C VAL A 124 0.77 -5.12 13.48
N GLY A 125 -0.23 -5.97 13.68
CA GLY A 125 -0.31 -7.29 13.07
C GLY A 125 -1.74 -7.63 12.67
N SER A 126 -1.94 -8.85 12.22
CA SER A 126 -3.24 -9.38 11.82
C SER A 126 -3.88 -10.19 12.95
N GLY A 127 -5.20 -10.20 12.97
CA GLY A 127 -5.99 -11.08 13.81
C GLY A 127 -7.21 -11.61 13.06
N VAL A 128 -7.75 -12.71 13.53
CA VAL A 128 -8.92 -13.35 12.95
C VAL A 128 -9.99 -13.52 14.02
N ILE A 129 -11.19 -13.02 13.77
CA ILE A 129 -12.33 -13.22 14.64
C ILE A 129 -12.83 -14.66 14.43
N TYR A 130 -12.62 -15.53 15.41
CA TYR A 130 -12.95 -16.94 15.28
C TYR A 130 -14.21 -17.36 16.03
N GLN A 131 -14.65 -16.58 17.00
CA GLN A 131 -15.83 -16.92 17.79
C GLN A 131 -16.54 -15.65 18.28
N ILE A 132 -17.86 -15.72 18.37
CA ILE A 132 -18.70 -14.69 18.98
C ILE A 132 -19.61 -15.38 19.99
N ASN A 133 -19.55 -14.92 21.24
CA ASN A 133 -20.41 -15.37 22.33
C ASN A 133 -21.11 -14.17 22.97
N ASN A 134 -22.45 -14.16 22.97
CA ASN A 134 -23.25 -13.04 23.48
C ASN A 134 -22.80 -11.70 22.85
N ASN A 135 -22.25 -10.81 23.68
CA ASN A 135 -21.77 -9.48 23.25
C ASN A 135 -20.23 -9.41 23.13
N SER A 136 -19.54 -10.53 23.06
CA SER A 136 -18.08 -10.63 23.00
C SER A 136 -17.62 -11.35 21.75
N ALA A 137 -16.55 -10.84 21.10
CA ALA A 137 -15.86 -11.57 20.05
C ALA A 137 -14.45 -11.95 20.50
N TYR A 138 -14.04 -13.14 20.10
CA TYR A 138 -12.73 -13.69 20.36
C TYR A 138 -11.90 -13.68 19.09
N ILE A 139 -10.66 -13.23 19.22
CA ILE A 139 -9.74 -13.00 18.11
C ILE A 139 -8.47 -13.77 18.39
N VAL A 140 -8.02 -14.56 17.42
CA VAL A 140 -6.70 -15.16 17.45
C VAL A 140 -5.72 -14.26 16.71
N THR A 141 -4.54 -14.08 17.28
CA THR A 141 -3.41 -13.33 16.70
C THR A 141 -2.10 -13.98 17.13
N ASN A 142 -0.97 -13.48 16.66
CA ASN A 142 0.33 -13.95 17.12
C ASN A 142 0.74 -13.31 18.45
N ASN A 143 1.44 -14.07 19.28
CA ASN A 143 1.95 -13.58 20.57
C ASN A 143 2.92 -12.43 20.39
N HIS A 144 3.85 -12.50 19.42
CA HIS A 144 4.83 -11.43 19.20
C HIS A 144 4.17 -10.10 18.80
N VAL A 145 2.97 -10.11 18.20
CA VAL A 145 2.24 -8.89 17.84
C VAL A 145 1.85 -8.09 19.09
N ILE A 146 1.52 -8.77 20.18
CA ILE A 146 1.03 -8.14 21.41
C ILE A 146 2.08 -8.09 22.51
N ASP A 147 3.29 -8.56 22.24
CA ASP A 147 4.32 -8.62 23.28
C ASP A 147 4.74 -7.23 23.73
N GLY A 148 4.91 -7.06 25.06
CA GLY A 148 5.21 -5.76 25.66
C GLY A 148 4.10 -4.71 25.60
N ALA A 149 2.89 -5.06 25.13
CA ALA A 149 1.77 -4.12 25.04
C ALA A 149 1.29 -3.65 26.43
N ASN A 150 1.17 -2.33 26.62
CA ASN A 150 0.46 -1.74 27.74
C ASN A 150 -1.06 -1.68 27.49
N GLU A 151 -1.46 -1.51 26.24
CA GLU A 151 -2.84 -1.54 25.78
C GLU A 151 -2.88 -2.22 24.41
N ILE A 152 -3.86 -3.07 24.18
CA ILE A 152 -4.10 -3.70 22.89
C ILE A 152 -5.37 -3.09 22.30
N ARG A 153 -5.30 -2.68 21.05
CA ARG A 153 -6.46 -2.25 20.27
C ARG A 153 -6.67 -3.14 19.08
N VAL A 154 -7.91 -3.29 18.69
CA VAL A 154 -8.31 -4.02 17.49
C VAL A 154 -8.98 -3.06 16.54
N GLN A 155 -8.49 -2.97 15.31
CA GLN A 155 -9.14 -2.25 14.25
C GLN A 155 -10.01 -3.20 13.43
N LEU A 156 -11.30 -2.95 13.47
CA LEU A 156 -12.31 -3.70 12.72
C LEU A 156 -12.31 -3.32 11.23
N HIS A 157 -12.95 -4.14 10.41
CA HIS A 157 -13.08 -3.90 8.96
C HIS A 157 -13.65 -2.50 8.61
N ASN A 158 -14.56 -1.96 9.43
CA ASN A 158 -15.11 -0.61 9.27
C ASN A 158 -14.17 0.51 9.78
N LYS A 159 -12.89 0.21 10.02
CA LYS A 159 -11.84 1.09 10.54
C LYS A 159 -12.05 1.58 11.98
N LYS A 160 -13.10 1.14 12.67
CA LYS A 160 -13.30 1.46 14.08
C LYS A 160 -12.26 0.71 14.92
N GLN A 161 -11.60 1.42 15.83
CA GLN A 161 -10.71 0.83 16.83
C GLN A 161 -11.45 0.60 18.15
N VAL A 162 -11.27 -0.57 18.72
CA VAL A 162 -11.83 -0.96 20.01
C VAL A 162 -10.72 -1.52 20.91
N LYS A 163 -10.82 -1.30 22.23
CA LYS A 163 -9.90 -1.92 23.18
C LYS A 163 -10.14 -3.42 23.22
N ALA A 164 -9.05 -4.18 23.32
CA ALA A 164 -9.09 -5.61 23.49
C ALA A 164 -8.47 -6.01 24.83
N LYS A 165 -9.00 -7.09 25.41
CA LYS A 165 -8.47 -7.74 26.62
C LYS A 165 -7.74 -9.00 26.18
N LEU A 166 -6.55 -9.23 26.71
CA LEU A 166 -5.83 -10.50 26.55
C LEU A 166 -6.58 -11.58 27.36
N VAL A 167 -6.93 -12.67 26.71
CA VAL A 167 -7.54 -13.85 27.34
C VAL A 167 -6.46 -14.87 27.71
N GLY A 168 -5.52 -15.10 26.81
CA GLY A 168 -4.39 -15.98 27.01
C GLY A 168 -3.38 -15.85 25.88
N LYS A 169 -2.14 -16.27 26.15
CA LYS A 169 -1.08 -16.30 25.17
C LYS A 169 -0.14 -17.46 25.42
N ASP A 170 0.47 -17.93 24.37
CA ASP A 170 1.53 -18.94 24.39
C ASP A 170 2.67 -18.48 23.49
N ALA A 171 3.83 -18.29 24.10
CA ALA A 171 5.03 -17.85 23.38
C ALA A 171 5.69 -18.97 22.56
N VAL A 172 5.45 -20.24 22.91
CA VAL A 172 6.05 -21.39 22.22
C VAL A 172 5.38 -21.60 20.85
N THR A 173 4.05 -21.51 20.82
CA THR A 173 3.28 -21.63 19.57
C THR A 173 3.08 -20.30 18.88
N ASP A 174 3.52 -19.21 19.47
CA ASP A 174 3.30 -17.83 19.01
C ASP A 174 1.82 -17.48 18.79
N ILE A 175 0.95 -17.96 19.68
CA ILE A 175 -0.50 -17.70 19.61
C ILE A 175 -0.95 -16.85 20.80
N ALA A 176 -1.83 -15.90 20.51
CA ALA A 176 -2.56 -15.15 21.53
C ALA A 176 -4.05 -15.06 21.20
N VAL A 177 -4.87 -15.03 22.24
CA VAL A 177 -6.32 -14.86 22.16
C VAL A 177 -6.72 -13.57 22.83
N LEU A 178 -7.42 -12.73 22.07
CA LEU A 178 -7.96 -11.46 22.52
C LEU A 178 -9.49 -11.51 22.59
N LYS A 179 -10.06 -10.70 23.47
CA LYS A 179 -11.51 -10.49 23.59
C LYS A 179 -11.84 -9.03 23.39
N ILE A 180 -12.83 -8.75 22.55
CA ILE A 180 -13.46 -7.45 22.42
C ILE A 180 -14.93 -7.52 22.78
N GLU A 181 -15.51 -6.40 23.20
CA GLU A 181 -16.92 -6.27 23.51
C GLU A 181 -17.66 -5.43 22.47
N ASN A 182 -18.99 -5.40 22.52
CA ASN A 182 -19.85 -4.71 21.57
C ASN A 182 -19.70 -5.20 20.12
N THR A 183 -20.17 -6.42 19.88
CA THR A 183 -19.99 -7.19 18.65
C THR A 183 -21.06 -6.93 17.59
N LYS A 184 -21.85 -5.85 17.71
CA LYS A 184 -22.91 -5.53 16.74
C LYS A 184 -22.34 -5.38 15.31
N GLY A 185 -22.79 -6.23 14.41
CA GLY A 185 -22.35 -6.23 13.01
C GLY A 185 -21.00 -6.92 12.74
N ILE A 186 -20.39 -7.55 13.76
CA ILE A 186 -19.17 -8.35 13.63
C ILE A 186 -19.54 -9.78 13.22
N LYS A 187 -18.67 -10.42 12.44
CA LYS A 187 -18.81 -11.82 12.01
C LYS A 187 -17.58 -12.61 12.43
N ALA A 188 -17.79 -13.89 12.76
CA ALA A 188 -16.70 -14.84 12.96
C ALA A 188 -16.42 -15.60 11.66
N ILE A 189 -15.15 -15.99 11.48
CA ILE A 189 -14.73 -16.84 10.37
C ILE A 189 -15.31 -18.24 10.53
N GLN A 190 -15.52 -18.93 9.43
CA GLN A 190 -15.87 -20.35 9.44
C GLN A 190 -14.63 -21.18 9.14
N PHE A 191 -14.27 -22.06 10.05
CA PHE A 191 -13.19 -23.02 9.83
C PHE A 191 -13.62 -24.14 8.90
N ALA A 192 -12.68 -24.57 8.07
CA ALA A 192 -12.81 -25.78 7.25
C ALA A 192 -11.98 -26.92 7.87
N ASN A 193 -12.19 -28.13 7.37
CA ASN A 193 -11.35 -29.25 7.73
C ASN A 193 -10.02 -29.17 6.94
N SER A 194 -8.95 -28.77 7.63
CA SER A 194 -7.62 -28.62 7.03
C SER A 194 -7.01 -29.92 6.52
N SER A 195 -7.45 -31.08 7.02
CA SER A 195 -6.97 -32.38 6.51
C SER A 195 -7.46 -32.71 5.11
N LYS A 196 -8.40 -31.94 4.56
CA LYS A 196 -8.87 -32.07 3.18
C LYS A 196 -8.08 -31.21 2.18
N VAL A 197 -7.22 -30.33 2.66
CA VAL A 197 -6.37 -29.47 1.79
C VAL A 197 -5.24 -30.32 1.23
N GLN A 198 -5.03 -30.25 -0.08
CA GLN A 198 -4.02 -31.03 -0.80
C GLN A 198 -3.00 -30.10 -1.47
N THR A 199 -1.82 -30.64 -1.74
CA THR A 199 -0.81 -29.93 -2.53
C THR A 199 -1.34 -29.67 -3.94
N GLY A 200 -1.28 -28.40 -4.37
CA GLY A 200 -1.82 -27.96 -5.65
C GLY A 200 -3.19 -27.30 -5.55
N ASP A 201 -3.82 -27.30 -4.37
CA ASP A 201 -5.04 -26.51 -4.15
C ASP A 201 -4.71 -25.01 -4.17
N SER A 202 -5.59 -24.23 -4.81
CA SER A 202 -5.47 -22.76 -4.76
C SER A 202 -5.79 -22.24 -3.37
N VAL A 203 -4.89 -21.43 -2.82
CA VAL A 203 -5.01 -20.83 -1.49
C VAL A 203 -4.91 -19.32 -1.54
N PHE A 204 -5.46 -18.66 -0.52
CA PHE A 204 -5.39 -17.20 -0.37
C PHE A 204 -4.95 -16.86 1.05
N ALA A 205 -3.91 -16.06 1.17
CA ALA A 205 -3.53 -15.47 2.43
C ALA A 205 -4.13 -14.07 2.55
N MET A 206 -4.75 -13.78 3.70
CA MET A 206 -5.39 -12.49 3.98
C MET A 206 -4.92 -11.96 5.32
N GLY A 207 -4.61 -10.65 5.38
CA GLY A 207 -4.12 -10.04 6.61
C GLY A 207 -4.00 -8.53 6.52
N ASN A 208 -3.36 -7.95 7.55
CA ASN A 208 -2.97 -6.54 7.65
C ASN A 208 -1.44 -6.42 7.73
N PRO A 209 -0.71 -6.84 6.70
CA PRO A 209 0.75 -6.76 6.71
C PRO A 209 1.18 -5.29 6.77
N LEU A 210 2.24 -5.00 7.53
CA LEU A 210 2.91 -3.69 7.57
C LEU A 210 2.04 -2.50 8.01
N GLY A 211 0.92 -2.75 8.72
CA GLY A 211 0.10 -1.70 9.32
C GLY A 211 -1.28 -1.50 8.68
N LEU A 212 -2.03 -0.57 9.25
CA LEU A 212 -3.45 -0.32 8.92
C LEU A 212 -3.69 0.18 7.50
N GLN A 213 -2.67 0.70 6.83
CA GLN A 213 -2.73 1.17 5.44
C GLN A 213 -2.86 0.02 4.45
N PHE A 214 -2.34 -1.16 4.82
CA PHE A 214 -2.38 -2.39 4.03
C PHE A 214 -3.45 -3.37 4.52
N ALA A 215 -4.43 -2.86 5.26
CA ALA A 215 -5.54 -3.65 5.78
C ALA A 215 -6.27 -4.39 4.65
N ASN A 216 -6.56 -5.68 4.89
CA ASN A 216 -7.20 -6.59 3.93
C ASN A 216 -6.36 -6.88 2.67
N SER A 217 -5.03 -6.87 2.76
CA SER A 217 -4.19 -7.41 1.69
C SER A 217 -4.50 -8.88 1.45
N VAL A 218 -4.59 -9.26 0.17
CA VAL A 218 -4.86 -10.63 -0.25
C VAL A 218 -3.80 -11.05 -1.25
N THR A 219 -3.20 -12.21 -1.03
CA THR A 219 -2.29 -12.86 -1.96
C THR A 219 -2.79 -14.25 -2.27
N SER A 220 -2.54 -14.74 -3.48
CA SER A 220 -2.92 -16.10 -3.93
C SER A 220 -1.67 -16.94 -4.17
N GLY A 221 -1.79 -18.24 -3.93
CA GLY A 221 -0.79 -19.26 -4.20
C GLY A 221 -1.41 -20.57 -4.62
#